data_471f7820fc1beff49067fc807e1228cc
#
_entry.id   471f7820fc1beff49067fc807e1228cc
#
_cell.length_a   1.000
_cell.length_b   1.000
_cell.length_c   1.000
_cell.angle_alpha   90.00
_cell.angle_beta   90.00
_cell.angle_gamma   90.00
#
_symmetry.space_group_name_H-M   'P 1'
#
loop_
_entity.id
_entity.type
_entity.pdbx_description
1 polymer ?
#
loop_
_entity_poly.entity_id
_entity_poly.type
_entity_poly.pdbx_seq_one_letter_code
_entity_poly.pdbx_strand_id
1 'polypeptide(L)'
;MKESTEEGKAFENASAEYVKDTSNHVRSNEWEKMAAMTRGENYVEPEKPKAFERIDKVNYYLGIAKAVSERGTCLRRKFGAVIVKNDRIVSTGYVGAPRGRKNCSDLGYCFRMEHNIPSGCMYEKCRSVHAEMNAIISADKEELEGAVLYLVGVENDGSITKKADCCAMCKRMIINAGIRIVVVKTPDSYKAINVDDWVVNDDSLELHEGY
;
A
#
# COMPACT_ATOMS: atom_id res chain seq x y z
N MET A 1 21.86 -40.07 4.47
CA MET A 1 21.27 -40.15 3.08
C MET A 1 19.77 -40.00 3.28
N LYS A 2 19.19 -38.86 2.85
CA LYS A 2 17.74 -38.64 2.91
C LYS A 2 17.19 -38.95 1.52
N GLU A 3 16.31 -39.95 1.47
CA GLU A 3 15.55 -40.27 0.26
C GLU A 3 14.61 -39.13 -0.11
N SER A 4 14.67 -38.68 -1.36
CA SER A 4 13.76 -37.70 -1.91
C SER A 4 12.38 -38.37 -2.07
N THR A 5 11.36 -37.78 -1.47
CA THR A 5 9.98 -38.24 -1.52
C THR A 5 9.42 -38.18 -2.94
N GLU A 6 8.47 -39.08 -3.27
CA GLU A 6 7.84 -39.15 -4.61
C GLU A 6 7.19 -37.84 -5.04
N GLU A 7 6.71 -37.02 -4.08
CA GLU A 7 6.16 -35.68 -4.35
C GLU A 7 7.20 -34.68 -4.88
N GLY A 8 8.48 -34.78 -4.44
CA GLY A 8 9.56 -33.95 -5.00
C GLY A 8 9.87 -34.25 -6.46
N LYS A 9 9.77 -35.52 -6.87
CA LYS A 9 9.98 -35.93 -8.27
C LYS A 9 8.83 -35.55 -9.19
N ALA A 10 7.59 -35.51 -8.67
CA ALA A 10 6.42 -35.06 -9.42
C ALA A 10 6.48 -33.55 -9.72
N PHE A 11 7.00 -32.74 -8.77
CA PHE A 11 7.15 -31.30 -8.95
C PHE A 11 8.28 -30.94 -9.95
N GLU A 12 9.39 -31.68 -9.94
CA GLU A 12 10.47 -31.51 -10.91
C GLU A 12 10.05 -31.89 -12.33
N ASN A 13 9.23 -32.94 -12.49
CA ASN A 13 8.70 -33.34 -13.79
C ASN A 13 7.68 -32.35 -14.35
N ALA A 14 6.79 -31.78 -13.51
CA ALA A 14 5.83 -30.76 -13.94
C ALA A 14 6.52 -29.45 -14.35
N SER A 15 7.59 -29.05 -13.65
CA SER A 15 8.36 -27.87 -14.03
C SER A 15 9.16 -28.08 -15.33
N ALA A 16 9.64 -29.30 -15.60
CA ALA A 16 10.35 -29.64 -16.85
C ALA A 16 9.39 -29.70 -18.05
N GLU A 17 8.14 -30.09 -17.85
CA GLU A 17 7.10 -30.07 -18.90
C GLU A 17 6.65 -28.64 -19.22
N TYR A 18 6.51 -27.78 -18.22
CA TYR A 18 6.20 -26.34 -18.40
C TYR A 18 7.31 -25.61 -19.17
N VAL A 19 8.59 -25.92 -18.91
CA VAL A 19 9.74 -25.35 -19.63
C VAL A 19 9.78 -25.85 -21.09
N LYS A 20 9.32 -27.07 -21.38
CA LYS A 20 9.23 -27.58 -22.74
C LYS A 20 8.14 -26.89 -23.57
N ASP A 21 7.04 -26.47 -22.95
CA ASP A 21 5.95 -25.79 -23.66
C ASP A 21 6.32 -24.35 -24.04
N THR A 22 7.12 -23.64 -23.20
CA THR A 22 7.64 -22.30 -23.56
C THR A 22 8.66 -22.32 -24.70
N SER A 23 9.34 -23.45 -24.95
CA SER A 23 10.27 -23.60 -26.09
C SER A 23 9.54 -23.78 -27.44
N ASN A 24 8.28 -24.17 -27.43
CA ASN A 24 7.46 -24.28 -28.64
C ASN A 24 7.01 -22.91 -29.19
N HIS A 25 6.94 -21.87 -28.40
CA HIS A 25 6.64 -20.51 -28.89
C HIS A 25 7.78 -19.90 -29.71
N VAL A 26 9.02 -20.27 -29.44
CA VAL A 26 10.19 -19.82 -30.23
C VAL A 26 10.25 -20.51 -31.58
N ARG A 27 9.73 -21.75 -31.69
CA ARG A 27 9.70 -22.50 -32.96
C ARG A 27 8.62 -22.03 -33.95
N SER A 28 7.56 -21.35 -33.47
CA SER A 28 6.52 -20.83 -34.36
C SER A 28 7.03 -19.73 -35.29
N ASN A 29 7.93 -18.88 -34.82
CA ASN A 29 8.49 -17.78 -35.62
C ASN A 29 9.40 -18.29 -36.76
N GLU A 30 10.11 -19.40 -36.60
CA GLU A 30 10.91 -19.98 -37.64
C GLU A 30 10.10 -20.57 -38.79
N TRP A 31 8.95 -21.20 -38.47
CA TRP A 31 8.00 -21.70 -39.47
C TRP A 31 7.32 -20.57 -40.24
N GLU A 32 6.91 -19.49 -39.59
CA GLU A 32 6.33 -18.32 -40.24
C GLU A 32 7.34 -17.63 -41.18
N LYS A 33 8.61 -17.53 -40.73
CA LYS A 33 9.71 -17.00 -41.55
C LYS A 33 9.96 -17.86 -42.78
N MET A 34 10.03 -19.18 -42.65
CA MET A 34 10.19 -20.10 -43.76
C MET A 34 8.99 -20.06 -44.72
N ALA A 35 7.77 -19.98 -44.17
CA ALA A 35 6.56 -19.91 -44.98
C ALA A 35 6.46 -18.58 -45.76
N ALA A 36 6.89 -17.47 -45.20
CA ALA A 36 6.98 -16.18 -45.91
C ALA A 36 8.02 -16.21 -47.02
N MET A 37 9.21 -16.79 -46.74
CA MET A 37 10.26 -16.95 -47.75
C MET A 37 9.83 -17.82 -48.93
N THR A 38 9.06 -18.89 -48.71
CA THR A 38 8.52 -19.74 -49.80
C THR A 38 7.45 -19.07 -50.62
N ARG A 39 6.77 -18.05 -50.09
CA ARG A 39 5.80 -17.21 -50.82
C ARG A 39 6.41 -16.00 -51.48
N GLY A 40 7.74 -15.78 -51.34
CA GLY A 40 8.43 -14.59 -51.89
C GLY A 40 8.06 -13.30 -51.13
N GLU A 41 7.57 -13.41 -49.90
CA GLU A 41 7.19 -12.29 -49.05
C GLU A 41 8.40 -11.84 -48.20
N ASN A 42 8.52 -10.52 -47.99
CA ASN A 42 9.50 -10.01 -47.02
C ASN A 42 8.98 -10.27 -45.61
N TYR A 43 9.60 -11.22 -44.92
CA TYR A 43 9.27 -11.45 -43.50
C TYR A 43 9.76 -10.28 -42.66
N VAL A 44 8.85 -9.60 -42.02
CA VAL A 44 9.14 -8.59 -40.96
C VAL A 44 9.00 -9.28 -39.62
N GLU A 45 10.11 -9.40 -38.91
CA GLU A 45 10.10 -9.99 -37.57
C GLU A 45 9.19 -9.12 -36.67
N PRO A 46 8.17 -9.71 -36.01
CA PRO A 46 7.31 -8.92 -35.13
C PRO A 46 8.15 -8.31 -34.03
N GLU A 47 7.94 -7.01 -33.76
CA GLU A 47 8.62 -6.34 -32.65
C GLU A 47 8.41 -7.16 -31.37
N LYS A 48 9.51 -7.50 -30.70
CA LYS A 48 9.43 -8.16 -29.40
C LYS A 48 8.58 -7.26 -28.47
N PRO A 49 7.54 -7.79 -27.83
CA PRO A 49 6.75 -7.01 -26.89
C PRO A 49 7.72 -6.39 -25.89
N LYS A 50 7.61 -5.06 -25.67
CA LYS A 50 8.41 -4.37 -24.65
C LYS A 50 8.23 -5.10 -23.34
N ALA A 51 9.36 -5.46 -22.70
CA ALA A 51 9.32 -6.12 -21.39
C ALA A 51 8.39 -5.33 -20.45
N PHE A 52 7.36 -6.01 -19.92
CA PHE A 52 6.45 -5.39 -18.97
C PHE A 52 7.19 -5.14 -17.67
N GLU A 53 7.42 -3.87 -17.34
CA GLU A 53 8.03 -3.50 -16.06
C GLU A 53 6.95 -3.58 -14.98
N ARG A 54 7.08 -4.57 -14.11
CA ARG A 54 6.17 -4.79 -13.01
C ARG A 54 6.41 -3.74 -11.93
N ILE A 55 5.35 -3.05 -11.48
CA ILE A 55 5.42 -2.16 -10.31
C ILE A 55 5.92 -2.94 -9.07
N ASP A 56 6.84 -2.35 -8.31
CA ASP A 56 7.32 -2.93 -7.06
C ASP A 56 6.21 -2.98 -5.98
N LYS A 57 6.38 -3.87 -4.99
CA LYS A 57 5.36 -4.11 -3.97
C LYS A 57 5.04 -2.90 -3.10
N VAL A 58 6.02 -2.06 -2.80
CA VAL A 58 5.81 -0.86 -1.96
C VAL A 58 4.92 0.13 -2.70
N ASN A 59 5.25 0.45 -3.94
CA ASN A 59 4.43 1.34 -4.75
C ASN A 59 3.06 0.73 -5.09
N TYR A 60 2.95 -0.59 -5.23
CA TYR A 60 1.67 -1.28 -5.39
C TYR A 60 0.75 -1.05 -4.18
N TYR A 61 1.22 -1.31 -2.95
CA TYR A 61 0.41 -1.11 -1.74
C TYR A 61 0.14 0.36 -1.45
N LEU A 62 1.07 1.26 -1.74
CA LEU A 62 0.83 2.70 -1.68
C LEU A 62 -0.19 3.16 -2.71
N GLY A 63 -0.22 2.56 -3.90
CA GLY A 63 -1.26 2.80 -4.90
C GLY A 63 -2.65 2.42 -4.40
N ILE A 64 -2.78 1.27 -3.73
CA ILE A 64 -4.04 0.83 -3.10
C ILE A 64 -4.42 1.80 -1.97
N ALA A 65 -3.48 2.20 -1.09
CA ALA A 65 -3.74 3.17 -0.03
C ALA A 65 -4.21 4.53 -0.59
N LYS A 66 -3.69 4.95 -1.75
CA LYS A 66 -4.17 6.14 -2.45
C LYS A 66 -5.62 5.97 -2.91
N ALA A 67 -5.97 4.86 -3.53
CA ALA A 67 -7.35 4.57 -3.92
C ALA A 67 -8.30 4.53 -2.71
N VAL A 68 -7.86 3.92 -1.59
CA VAL A 68 -8.61 3.94 -0.33
C VAL A 68 -8.82 5.35 0.18
N SER A 69 -7.85 6.26 0.05
CA SER A 69 -7.96 7.64 0.49
C SER A 69 -9.06 8.42 -0.23
N GLU A 70 -9.44 8.03 -1.44
CA GLU A 70 -10.50 8.69 -2.23
C GLU A 70 -11.87 8.61 -1.55
N ARG A 71 -12.08 7.58 -0.70
CA ARG A 71 -13.27 7.46 0.17
C ARG A 71 -13.25 8.42 1.36
N GLY A 72 -12.13 9.09 1.61
CA GLY A 72 -11.98 10.02 2.73
C GLY A 72 -12.99 11.17 2.66
N THR A 73 -13.61 11.48 3.81
CA THR A 73 -14.68 12.48 3.93
C THR A 73 -14.22 13.73 4.68
N CYS A 74 -12.92 13.88 4.92
CA CYS A 74 -12.35 15.06 5.55
C CYS A 74 -12.24 16.20 4.54
N LEU A 75 -12.69 17.41 4.92
CA LEU A 75 -12.61 18.62 4.09
C LEU A 75 -11.20 19.19 3.98
N ARG A 76 -10.29 18.75 4.85
CA ARG A 76 -8.95 19.32 4.93
C ARG A 76 -7.94 18.52 4.10
N ARG A 77 -7.90 17.20 4.27
CA ARG A 77 -7.03 16.26 3.57
C ARG A 77 -7.65 14.88 3.59
N LYS A 78 -7.38 14.10 2.59
CA LYS A 78 -7.80 12.71 2.52
C LYS A 78 -6.61 11.82 2.88
N PHE A 79 -6.85 10.85 3.77
CA PHE A 79 -5.85 9.84 4.12
C PHE A 79 -6.43 8.45 3.89
N GLY A 80 -5.60 7.55 3.38
CA GLY A 80 -5.90 6.13 3.23
C GLY A 80 -4.75 5.30 3.79
N ALA A 81 -5.11 4.24 4.49
CA ALA A 81 -4.19 3.27 5.07
C ALA A 81 -4.51 1.86 4.59
N VAL A 82 -3.49 1.05 4.39
CA VAL A 82 -3.58 -0.37 4.07
C VAL A 82 -2.63 -1.13 4.98
N ILE A 83 -3.13 -2.15 5.67
CA ILE A 83 -2.32 -3.04 6.50
C ILE A 83 -2.08 -4.34 5.73
N VAL A 84 -0.81 -4.75 5.67
CA VAL A 84 -0.35 -5.92 4.91
C VAL A 84 0.46 -6.82 5.83
N LYS A 85 0.16 -8.11 5.82
CA LYS A 85 0.94 -9.16 6.50
C LYS A 85 1.16 -10.33 5.55
N ASN A 86 2.40 -10.80 5.45
CA ASN A 86 2.76 -11.93 4.59
C ASN A 86 2.25 -11.76 3.14
N ASP A 87 2.45 -10.58 2.55
CA ASP A 87 2.02 -10.22 1.19
C ASP A 87 0.49 -10.25 0.96
N ARG A 88 -0.31 -10.27 2.02
CA ARG A 88 -1.78 -10.26 2.00
C ARG A 88 -2.30 -8.98 2.64
N ILE A 89 -3.23 -8.30 1.98
CA ILE A 89 -3.95 -7.17 2.57
C ILE A 89 -4.86 -7.71 3.69
N VAL A 90 -4.62 -7.22 4.90
CA VAL A 90 -5.38 -7.57 6.10
C VAL A 90 -6.59 -6.66 6.24
N SER A 91 -6.35 -5.35 6.17
CA SER A 91 -7.41 -4.36 6.33
C SER A 91 -7.08 -3.07 5.59
N THR A 92 -8.09 -2.23 5.44
CA THR A 92 -7.97 -0.88 4.90
C THR A 92 -8.72 0.10 5.78
N GLY A 93 -8.28 1.37 5.77
CA GLY A 93 -8.95 2.45 6.48
C GLY A 93 -8.80 3.77 5.76
N TYR A 94 -9.81 4.60 5.79
CA TYR A 94 -9.76 5.98 5.31
C TYR A 94 -10.24 6.94 6.40
N VAL A 95 -9.85 8.21 6.28
CA VAL A 95 -10.26 9.25 7.21
C VAL A 95 -11.76 9.57 7.05
N GLY A 96 -12.52 9.49 8.13
CA GLY A 96 -13.96 9.77 8.10
C GLY A 96 -14.59 9.82 9.48
N ALA A 97 -15.82 10.33 9.57
CA ALA A 97 -16.56 10.35 10.82
C ALA A 97 -16.84 8.90 11.32
N PRO A 98 -17.03 8.71 12.63
CA PRO A 98 -17.46 7.43 13.17
C PRO A 98 -18.75 6.92 12.49
N ARG A 99 -18.88 5.58 12.40
CA ARG A 99 -20.04 4.94 11.78
C ARG A 99 -21.35 5.50 12.33
N GLY A 100 -22.30 5.78 11.45
CA GLY A 100 -23.61 6.34 11.80
C GLY A 100 -23.63 7.84 12.08
N ARG A 101 -22.50 8.53 12.05
CA ARG A 101 -22.43 9.98 12.20
C ARG A 101 -22.22 10.68 10.85
N LYS A 102 -22.79 11.90 10.70
CA LYS A 102 -22.57 12.73 9.50
C LYS A 102 -21.09 13.05 9.33
N ASN A 103 -20.58 12.95 8.11
CA ASN A 103 -19.22 13.29 7.77
C ASN A 103 -19.00 14.82 7.73
N CYS A 104 -17.75 15.25 7.77
CA CYS A 104 -17.42 16.66 7.57
C CYS A 104 -17.86 17.14 6.18
N SER A 105 -17.74 16.30 5.15
CA SER A 105 -18.23 16.58 3.79
C SER A 105 -19.75 16.80 3.76
N ASP A 106 -20.53 16.02 4.53
CA ASP A 106 -21.99 16.15 4.57
C ASP A 106 -22.45 17.43 5.31
N LEU A 107 -21.63 17.88 6.26
CA LEU A 107 -21.88 19.08 7.04
C LEU A 107 -21.38 20.35 6.34
N GLY A 108 -20.45 20.23 5.37
CA GLY A 108 -19.74 21.36 4.80
C GLY A 108 -18.89 22.12 5.83
N TYR A 109 -18.59 21.51 6.98
CA TYR A 109 -17.99 22.16 8.14
C TYR A 109 -16.87 21.33 8.74
N CYS A 110 -15.76 22.00 9.07
CA CYS A 110 -14.65 21.42 9.80
C CYS A 110 -14.27 22.31 11.00
N PHE A 111 -14.51 21.83 12.20
CA PHE A 111 -14.21 22.57 13.44
C PHE A 111 -12.75 23.07 13.47
N ARG A 112 -11.80 22.21 13.06
CA ARG A 112 -10.37 22.57 13.09
C ARG A 112 -9.98 23.63 12.06
N MET A 113 -10.68 23.71 10.91
CA MET A 113 -10.47 24.77 9.93
C MET A 113 -11.04 26.11 10.43
N GLU A 114 -12.26 26.09 10.92
CA GLU A 114 -12.95 27.28 11.45
C GLU A 114 -12.18 27.96 12.60
N HIS A 115 -11.53 27.13 13.43
CA HIS A 115 -10.78 27.63 14.59
C HIS A 115 -9.28 27.75 14.33
N ASN A 116 -8.83 27.66 13.06
CA ASN A 116 -7.43 27.77 12.65
C ASN A 116 -6.49 26.84 13.42
N ILE A 117 -6.94 25.63 13.81
CA ILE A 117 -6.15 24.68 14.57
C ILE A 117 -5.07 24.06 13.66
N PRO A 118 -3.78 24.21 14.00
CA PRO A 118 -2.69 23.71 13.16
C PRO A 118 -2.66 22.18 13.09
N SER A 119 -1.91 21.64 12.12
CA SER A 119 -1.64 20.20 12.05
C SER A 119 -0.79 19.78 13.26
N GLY A 120 -1.06 18.61 13.80
CA GLY A 120 -0.38 18.07 14.98
C GLY A 120 -1.11 18.34 16.29
N CYS A 121 -1.97 19.36 16.36
CA CYS A 121 -2.58 19.82 17.60
C CYS A 121 -4.07 19.47 17.70
N MET A 122 -4.57 19.27 18.93
CA MET A 122 -5.99 19.19 19.30
C MET A 122 -6.79 18.21 18.44
N TYR A 123 -6.28 17.01 18.22
CA TYR A 123 -6.97 15.99 17.41
C TYR A 123 -8.23 15.47 18.10
N GLU A 124 -8.36 15.60 19.42
CA GLU A 124 -9.57 15.31 20.19
C GLU A 124 -10.76 16.20 19.77
N LYS A 125 -10.49 17.36 19.15
CA LYS A 125 -11.50 18.23 18.53
C LYS A 125 -11.86 17.83 17.10
N CYS A 126 -11.13 16.87 16.52
CA CYS A 126 -11.42 16.35 15.17
C CYS A 126 -12.62 15.41 15.22
N ARG A 127 -13.59 15.64 14.34
CA ARG A 127 -14.74 14.74 14.20
C ARG A 127 -14.39 13.39 13.56
N SER A 128 -13.31 13.38 12.73
CA SER A 128 -12.94 12.20 11.96
C SER A 128 -12.08 11.25 12.77
N VAL A 129 -12.28 9.96 12.55
CA VAL A 129 -11.32 8.90 12.89
C VAL A 129 -10.26 8.86 11.81
N HIS A 130 -9.01 8.72 12.18
CA HIS A 130 -7.88 8.69 11.23
C HIS A 130 -7.86 7.37 10.44
N ALA A 131 -7.23 7.40 9.28
CA ALA A 131 -7.14 6.25 8.38
C ALA A 131 -6.47 5.05 9.05
N GLU A 132 -5.38 5.30 9.78
CA GLU A 132 -4.62 4.29 10.52
C GLU A 132 -5.48 3.62 11.59
N MET A 133 -6.23 4.41 12.37
CA MET A 133 -7.15 3.90 13.38
C MET A 133 -8.25 3.03 12.76
N ASN A 134 -8.85 3.49 11.65
CA ASN A 134 -9.89 2.74 10.95
C ASN A 134 -9.36 1.42 10.38
N ALA A 135 -8.12 1.40 9.88
CA ALA A 135 -7.48 0.18 9.42
C ALA A 135 -7.20 -0.80 10.59
N ILE A 136 -6.67 -0.30 11.71
CA ILE A 136 -6.39 -1.11 12.91
C ILE A 136 -7.68 -1.70 13.49
N ILE A 137 -8.74 -0.92 13.65
CA ILE A 137 -10.02 -1.37 14.20
C ILE A 137 -10.69 -2.43 13.30
N SER A 138 -10.36 -2.46 12.02
CA SER A 138 -10.95 -3.37 11.03
C SER A 138 -10.18 -4.69 10.86
N ALA A 139 -9.16 -4.95 11.67
CA ALA A 139 -8.33 -6.16 11.63
C ALA A 139 -8.33 -6.87 12.97
N ASP A 140 -8.09 -8.17 12.94
CA ASP A 140 -7.85 -8.95 14.16
C ASP A 140 -6.44 -8.71 14.68
N LYS A 141 -6.26 -8.80 16.01
CA LYS A 141 -4.99 -8.49 16.67
C LYS A 141 -3.83 -9.35 16.16
N GLU A 142 -4.07 -10.63 15.95
CA GLU A 142 -3.06 -11.58 15.47
C GLU A 142 -2.59 -11.24 14.05
N GLU A 143 -3.42 -10.59 13.26
CA GLU A 143 -3.09 -10.13 11.90
C GLU A 143 -2.28 -8.82 11.91
N LEU A 144 -2.39 -8.03 12.96
CA LEU A 144 -1.68 -6.74 13.10
C LEU A 144 -0.23 -6.93 13.54
N GLU A 145 0.03 -7.92 14.40
CA GLU A 145 1.36 -8.15 14.94
C GLU A 145 2.37 -8.50 13.85
N GLY A 146 3.44 -7.70 13.74
CA GLY A 146 4.48 -7.84 12.71
C GLY A 146 4.06 -7.36 11.31
N ALA A 147 2.85 -6.81 11.13
CA ALA A 147 2.36 -6.29 9.87
C ALA A 147 3.08 -5.00 9.43
N VAL A 148 2.85 -4.60 8.17
CA VAL A 148 3.28 -3.34 7.58
C VAL A 148 2.05 -2.47 7.30
N LEU A 149 2.06 -1.22 7.74
CA LEU A 149 1.04 -0.23 7.44
C LEU A 149 1.54 0.72 6.34
N TYR A 150 0.79 0.81 5.25
CA TYR A 150 1.04 1.76 4.16
C TYR A 150 0.07 2.94 4.29
N LEU A 151 0.60 4.16 4.32
CA LEU A 151 -0.15 5.39 4.52
C LEU A 151 0.04 6.36 3.36
N VAL A 152 -1.05 6.89 2.85
CA VAL A 152 -1.05 7.95 1.85
C VAL A 152 -1.94 9.10 2.30
N GLY A 153 -1.40 10.31 2.24
CA GLY A 153 -2.15 11.55 2.41
C GLY A 153 -2.27 12.30 1.08
N VAL A 154 -3.46 12.80 0.78
CA VAL A 154 -3.77 13.51 -0.45
C VAL A 154 -4.40 14.86 -0.12
N GLU A 155 -3.89 15.92 -0.73
CA GLU A 155 -4.45 17.28 -0.64
C GLU A 155 -5.74 17.37 -1.49
N ASN A 156 -6.50 18.46 -1.34
CA ASN A 156 -7.75 18.63 -2.07
C ASN A 156 -7.58 18.80 -3.60
N ASP A 157 -6.38 19.17 -4.04
CA ASP A 157 -6.01 19.23 -5.46
C ASP A 157 -5.58 17.89 -6.06
N GLY A 158 -5.58 16.82 -5.26
CA GLY A 158 -5.17 15.49 -5.65
C GLY A 158 -3.66 15.21 -5.52
N SER A 159 -2.85 16.20 -5.13
CA SER A 159 -1.42 16.01 -4.92
C SER A 159 -1.14 15.21 -3.63
N ILE A 160 0.00 14.52 -3.60
CA ILE A 160 0.45 13.83 -2.37
C ILE A 160 0.93 14.89 -1.37
N THR A 161 0.43 14.83 -0.15
CA THR A 161 0.82 15.80 0.88
C THR A 161 2.30 15.65 1.28
N LYS A 162 2.99 16.80 1.39
CA LYS A 162 4.38 16.85 1.88
C LYS A 162 4.50 16.53 3.38
N LYS A 163 3.39 16.61 4.11
CA LYS A 163 3.32 16.46 5.57
C LYS A 163 2.58 15.17 5.98
N ALA A 164 2.66 14.10 5.16
CA ALA A 164 2.14 12.81 5.58
C ALA A 164 3.03 12.26 6.68
N ASP A 165 2.46 12.03 7.85
CA ASP A 165 3.05 11.32 8.97
C ASP A 165 1.95 10.83 9.90
N CYS A 166 2.24 9.84 10.74
CA CYS A 166 1.36 9.40 11.80
C CYS A 166 1.37 10.41 12.95
N CYS A 167 0.19 10.88 13.36
CA CYS A 167 0.09 11.74 14.53
C CYS A 167 0.37 10.96 15.82
N ALA A 168 0.62 11.66 16.93
CA ALA A 168 0.95 11.04 18.21
C ALA A 168 -0.12 10.02 18.70
N MET A 169 -1.41 10.26 18.44
CA MET A 169 -2.46 9.29 18.76
C MET A 169 -2.35 8.02 17.94
N CYS A 170 -2.09 8.14 16.61
CA CYS A 170 -1.94 6.99 15.72
C CYS A 170 -0.66 6.21 16.03
N LYS A 171 0.46 6.89 16.32
CA LYS A 171 1.71 6.23 16.74
C LYS A 171 1.49 5.30 17.93
N ARG A 172 0.82 5.77 18.99
CA ARG A 172 0.49 4.95 20.17
C ARG A 172 -0.37 3.73 19.83
N MET A 173 -1.36 3.89 18.95
CA MET A 173 -2.19 2.77 18.50
C MET A 173 -1.40 1.77 17.66
N ILE A 174 -0.55 2.24 16.76
CA ILE A 174 0.31 1.42 15.89
C ILE A 174 1.29 0.59 16.74
N ILE A 175 1.93 1.20 17.75
CA ILE A 175 2.82 0.51 18.69
C ILE A 175 2.05 -0.60 19.42
N ASN A 176 0.90 -0.28 20.04
CA ASN A 176 0.11 -1.25 20.80
C ASN A 176 -0.53 -2.34 19.94
N ALA A 177 -0.74 -2.06 18.65
CA ALA A 177 -1.22 -3.05 17.68
C ALA A 177 -0.13 -4.06 17.27
N GLY A 178 1.15 -3.79 17.57
CA GLY A 178 2.28 -4.64 17.19
C GLY A 178 2.67 -4.52 15.71
N ILE A 179 2.24 -3.46 15.02
CA ILE A 179 2.66 -3.17 13.64
C ILE A 179 4.15 -2.86 13.65
N ARG A 180 4.91 -3.51 12.77
CA ARG A 180 6.37 -3.42 12.77
C ARG A 180 6.94 -2.27 11.94
N ILE A 181 6.32 -1.98 10.80
CA ILE A 181 6.81 -0.98 9.85
C ILE A 181 5.65 -0.10 9.40
N VAL A 182 5.90 1.19 9.30
CA VAL A 182 5.01 2.14 8.63
C VAL A 182 5.70 2.69 7.39
N VAL A 183 5.03 2.61 6.25
CA VAL A 183 5.49 3.17 4.97
C VAL A 183 4.58 4.33 4.59
N VAL A 184 5.14 5.53 4.51
CA VAL A 184 4.39 6.75 4.21
C VAL A 184 4.78 7.26 2.84
N LYS A 185 3.79 7.51 1.98
CA LYS A 185 4.01 8.11 0.65
C LYS A 185 4.42 9.57 0.79
N THR A 186 5.51 9.94 0.12
CA THR A 186 5.94 11.33 -0.10
C THR A 186 5.69 11.73 -1.55
N PRO A 187 5.73 13.02 -1.92
CA PRO A 187 5.52 13.45 -3.31
C PRO A 187 6.41 12.70 -4.32
N ASP A 188 7.68 12.55 -4.01
CA ASP A 188 8.66 12.02 -4.94
C ASP A 188 9.03 10.54 -4.70
N SER A 189 8.76 10.03 -3.47
CA SER A 189 9.18 8.68 -3.06
C SER A 189 8.28 8.17 -1.93
N TYR A 190 8.87 7.47 -0.97
CA TYR A 190 8.25 7.06 0.29
C TYR A 190 9.28 7.04 1.42
N LYS A 191 8.79 7.08 2.66
CA LYS A 191 9.57 6.92 3.88
C LYS A 191 9.12 5.65 4.57
N ALA A 192 10.05 4.74 4.89
CA ALA A 192 9.80 3.58 5.74
C ALA A 192 10.32 3.86 7.15
N ILE A 193 9.51 3.56 8.15
CA ILE A 193 9.76 3.84 9.56
C ILE A 193 9.64 2.51 10.31
N ASN A 194 10.68 2.13 11.05
CA ASN A 194 10.58 1.04 12.00
C ASN A 194 9.84 1.54 13.26
N VAL A 195 8.78 0.85 13.67
CA VAL A 195 7.96 1.26 14.83
C VAL A 195 8.74 1.14 16.13
N ASP A 196 9.75 0.26 16.20
CA ASP A 196 10.64 0.17 17.36
C ASP A 196 11.41 1.48 17.61
N ASP A 197 11.69 2.27 16.55
CA ASP A 197 12.34 3.58 16.70
C ASP A 197 11.45 4.55 17.50
N TRP A 198 10.13 4.44 17.41
CA TRP A 198 9.21 5.25 18.21
C TRP A 198 9.12 4.80 19.68
N VAL A 199 9.44 3.53 19.94
CA VAL A 199 9.49 3.00 21.32
C VAL A 199 10.78 3.42 22.02
N VAL A 200 11.90 3.34 21.29
CA VAL A 200 13.22 3.68 21.82
C VAL A 200 13.41 5.19 21.96
N ASN A 201 12.96 5.94 20.95
CA ASN A 201 13.05 7.42 20.90
C ASN A 201 11.68 7.99 21.27
N ASP A 202 11.30 7.88 22.56
CA ASP A 202 10.03 8.40 23.06
C ASP A 202 10.04 9.94 23.13
N ASP A 203 9.63 10.55 22.03
CA ASP A 203 9.49 12.00 21.89
C ASP A 203 8.28 12.58 22.68
N SER A 204 7.42 11.69 23.23
CA SER A 204 6.25 12.12 24.00
C SER A 204 6.59 12.73 25.36
N LEU A 205 7.81 12.49 25.85
CA LEU A 205 8.33 13.08 27.09
C LEU A 205 8.90 14.49 26.89
N GLU A 206 9.16 14.89 25.67
CA GLU A 206 9.58 16.23 25.34
C GLU A 206 8.34 17.13 25.29
N LEU A 207 8.36 18.23 26.08
CA LEU A 207 7.30 19.23 26.09
C LEU A 207 7.31 20.01 24.77
N HIS A 208 6.78 19.40 23.72
CA HIS A 208 6.49 20.11 22.49
C HIS A 208 5.11 20.78 22.61
N GLU A 209 5.04 22.05 22.30
CA GLU A 209 3.80 22.78 22.11
C GLU A 209 2.94 22.01 21.09
N GLY A 210 1.89 21.34 21.51
CA GLY A 210 1.01 20.65 20.57
C GLY A 210 0.47 19.28 20.97
N TYR A 211 0.38 19.00 22.25
CA TYR A 211 -0.49 17.93 22.73
C TYR A 211 -1.95 18.38 22.76
#